data_14e5492db0b5d3d0d3788fdf995af78d
#
_entry.id   14e5492db0b5d3d0d3788fdf995af78d
#
_cell.length_a   1.000
_cell.length_b   1.000
_cell.length_c   1.000
_cell.angle_alpha   90.00
_cell.angle_beta   90.00
_cell.angle_gamma   90.00
#
_symmetry.space_group_name_H-M   'P 1'
#
loop_
_entity.id
_entity.type
_entity.pdbx_description
1 polymer ?
#
loop_
_entity_poly.entity_id
_entity_poly.type
_entity_poly.pdbx_seq_one_letter_code
_entity_poly.pdbx_strand_id
1 'polypeptide(L)'
;MSILDTIIIAIIEGLTEFLPVSSTGHMIITQNILGVESTPFVKAFTFIIQFGAILSVVVLYWKRFFQLNRTPAPEGAGAFKRFLHKYDFYWKLFVAFIPAAVLGLLFSDAIDAMLESVQVVAVTLILGGVFMLFSDRIFNKGSEETKLTEKKAFNIGLFQCISMIPGVSRSMATIVGGMSQKLTRKAAAEFSFFLAVPTMLAATMFKMIGLFTDESSAQVLKENLDILLVGNVVAFIVAMLAIKFFINFVTKYGFKAFGWYRIIIGGVILAMLWTGHNLTIA
;
A
#
# COMPACT_ATOMS: atom_id res chain seq x y z
N MET A 1 18.44 -16.29 3.60
CA MET A 1 17.01 -16.40 3.96
C MET A 1 16.52 -17.78 3.58
N SER A 2 15.89 -18.51 4.49
CA SER A 2 15.34 -19.84 4.21
C SER A 2 14.00 -19.75 3.46
N ILE A 3 13.53 -20.87 2.88
CA ILE A 3 12.20 -20.95 2.28
C ILE A 3 11.10 -20.71 3.33
N LEU A 4 11.30 -21.14 4.57
CA LEU A 4 10.35 -20.91 5.65
C LEU A 4 10.24 -19.41 5.97
N ASP A 5 11.36 -18.70 6.09
CA ASP A 5 11.37 -17.25 6.29
C ASP A 5 10.66 -16.53 5.14
N THR A 6 10.95 -16.96 3.90
CA THR A 6 10.30 -16.47 2.67
C THR A 6 8.78 -16.56 2.76
N ILE A 7 8.25 -17.73 3.13
CA ILE A 7 6.82 -17.97 3.25
C ILE A 7 6.21 -17.10 4.35
N ILE A 8 6.85 -17.03 5.53
CA ILE A 8 6.33 -16.24 6.66
C ILE A 8 6.30 -14.74 6.30
N ILE A 9 7.39 -14.21 5.75
CA ILE A 9 7.47 -12.79 5.34
C ILE A 9 6.43 -12.49 4.25
N ALA A 10 6.28 -13.37 3.26
CA ALA A 10 5.29 -13.19 2.19
C ALA A 10 3.84 -13.29 2.70
N ILE A 11 3.55 -14.12 3.71
CA ILE A 11 2.25 -14.15 4.39
C ILE A 11 1.99 -12.82 5.08
N ILE A 12 2.95 -12.30 5.82
CA ILE A 12 2.81 -11.02 6.54
C ILE A 12 2.61 -9.87 5.55
N GLU A 13 3.38 -9.82 4.47
CA GLU A 13 3.19 -8.82 3.39
C GLU A 13 1.78 -8.90 2.82
N GLY A 14 1.35 -10.08 2.37
CA GLY A 14 0.02 -10.28 1.79
C GLY A 14 -1.12 -9.93 2.75
N LEU A 15 -0.98 -10.21 4.05
CA LEU A 15 -1.98 -9.85 5.05
C LEU A 15 -2.04 -8.35 5.31
N THR A 16 -0.91 -7.66 5.33
CA THR A 16 -0.82 -6.31 5.89
C THR A 16 -0.75 -5.20 4.86
N GLU A 17 -0.40 -5.47 3.60
CA GLU A 17 -0.21 -4.46 2.57
C GLU A 17 -1.50 -3.67 2.26
N PHE A 18 -2.62 -4.35 2.13
CA PHE A 18 -3.90 -3.72 1.81
C PHE A 18 -4.73 -3.34 3.03
N LEU A 19 -4.41 -3.88 4.19
CA LEU A 19 -5.01 -3.49 5.45
C LEU A 19 -4.40 -2.16 5.95
N PRO A 20 -5.17 -1.33 6.65
CA PRO A 20 -4.66 -0.03 7.11
C PRO A 20 -3.79 -0.16 8.39
N VAL A 21 -2.84 -1.11 8.39
CA VAL A 21 -2.03 -1.49 9.57
C VAL A 21 -0.52 -1.26 9.39
N SER A 22 -0.07 -0.88 8.20
CA SER A 22 1.34 -0.72 7.81
C SER A 22 2.13 -2.03 7.72
N SER A 23 2.35 -2.51 6.49
CA SER A 23 3.20 -3.67 6.21
C SER A 23 4.63 -3.46 6.72
N THR A 24 5.20 -2.26 6.56
CA THR A 24 6.55 -1.91 7.06
C THR A 24 6.73 -2.22 8.54
N GLY A 25 5.80 -1.81 9.41
CA GLY A 25 5.87 -2.10 10.84
C GLY A 25 5.86 -3.60 11.16
N HIS A 26 5.11 -4.38 10.40
CA HIS A 26 5.04 -5.83 10.56
C HIS A 26 6.29 -6.52 10.06
N MET A 27 6.87 -6.03 8.94
CA MET A 27 8.14 -6.55 8.41
C MET A 27 9.27 -6.41 9.42
N ILE A 28 9.39 -5.23 10.08
CA ILE A 28 10.39 -5.00 11.13
C ILE A 28 10.29 -6.08 12.22
N ILE A 29 9.10 -6.29 12.76
CA ILE A 29 8.89 -7.29 13.84
C ILE A 29 9.18 -8.69 13.32
N THR A 30 8.65 -9.05 12.16
CA THR A 30 8.76 -10.41 11.61
C THR A 30 10.21 -10.77 11.32
N GLN A 31 10.96 -9.88 10.64
CA GLN A 31 12.35 -10.13 10.31
C GLN A 31 13.21 -10.24 11.58
N ASN A 32 12.96 -9.40 12.58
CA ASN A 32 13.66 -9.48 13.85
C ASN A 32 13.38 -10.80 14.60
N ILE A 33 12.10 -11.23 14.66
CA ILE A 33 11.73 -12.51 15.31
C ILE A 33 12.36 -13.71 14.59
N LEU A 34 12.43 -13.66 13.26
CA LEU A 34 13.03 -14.73 12.45
C LEU A 34 14.56 -14.68 12.45
N GLY A 35 15.18 -13.62 12.98
CA GLY A 35 16.64 -13.41 12.90
C GLY A 35 17.13 -13.20 11.47
N VAL A 36 16.27 -12.69 10.57
CA VAL A 36 16.62 -12.40 9.18
C VAL A 36 17.35 -11.06 9.11
N GLU A 37 18.63 -11.11 8.75
CA GLU A 37 19.46 -9.91 8.61
C GLU A 37 19.00 -9.05 7.42
N SER A 38 19.07 -7.72 7.59
CA SER A 38 18.77 -6.74 6.56
C SER A 38 19.88 -6.67 5.50
N THR A 39 19.91 -7.65 4.61
CA THR A 39 20.84 -7.67 3.46
C THR A 39 20.23 -6.96 2.24
N PRO A 40 21.05 -6.56 1.24
CA PRO A 40 20.53 -6.02 -0.01
C PRO A 40 19.49 -6.92 -0.68
N PHE A 41 19.70 -8.25 -0.59
CA PHE A 41 18.72 -9.23 -1.11
C PHE A 41 17.40 -9.19 -0.34
N VAL A 42 17.41 -9.14 0.99
CA VAL A 42 16.19 -9.09 1.81
C VAL A 42 15.41 -7.80 1.55
N LYS A 43 16.12 -6.67 1.41
CA LYS A 43 15.49 -5.39 0.99
C LYS A 43 14.84 -5.50 -0.39
N ALA A 44 15.55 -6.06 -1.38
CA ALA A 44 14.99 -6.29 -2.70
C ALA A 44 13.80 -7.24 -2.68
N PHE A 45 13.88 -8.33 -1.91
CA PHE A 45 12.82 -9.31 -1.75
C PHE A 45 11.52 -8.66 -1.25
N THR A 46 11.59 -7.82 -0.21
CA THR A 46 10.39 -7.14 0.35
C THR A 46 9.70 -6.23 -0.67
N PHE A 47 10.45 -5.57 -1.55
CA PHE A 47 9.86 -4.80 -2.64
C PHE A 47 9.28 -5.70 -3.75
N ILE A 48 9.96 -6.79 -4.08
CA ILE A 48 9.57 -7.66 -5.19
C ILE A 48 8.30 -8.45 -4.86
N ILE A 49 8.11 -8.92 -3.63
CA ILE A 49 6.89 -9.65 -3.24
C ILE A 49 5.62 -8.77 -3.27
N GLN A 50 5.78 -7.45 -3.25
CA GLN A 50 4.66 -6.52 -3.49
C GLN A 50 4.02 -6.71 -4.87
N PHE A 51 4.76 -7.20 -5.88
CA PHE A 51 4.17 -7.55 -7.18
C PHE A 51 3.08 -8.62 -7.04
N GLY A 52 3.34 -9.65 -6.24
CA GLY A 52 2.33 -10.68 -5.94
C GLY A 52 1.09 -10.06 -5.32
N ALA A 53 1.28 -9.19 -4.32
CA ALA A 53 0.18 -8.49 -3.67
C ALA A 53 -0.59 -7.59 -4.65
N ILE A 54 0.09 -6.81 -5.49
CA ILE A 54 -0.53 -5.95 -6.52
C ILE A 54 -1.34 -6.79 -7.52
N LEU A 55 -0.78 -7.91 -7.99
CA LEU A 55 -1.43 -8.78 -8.94
C LEU A 55 -2.74 -9.35 -8.38
N SER A 56 -2.83 -9.56 -7.06
CA SER A 56 -4.05 -10.02 -6.40
C SER A 56 -5.22 -9.05 -6.60
N VAL A 57 -4.96 -7.73 -6.56
CA VAL A 57 -5.97 -6.69 -6.83
C VAL A 57 -6.44 -6.77 -8.28
N VAL A 58 -5.50 -6.86 -9.22
CA VAL A 58 -5.83 -6.92 -10.65
C VAL A 58 -6.69 -8.16 -10.97
N VAL A 59 -6.32 -9.32 -10.41
CA VAL A 59 -7.08 -10.56 -10.61
C VAL A 59 -8.44 -10.50 -9.90
N LEU A 60 -8.51 -10.02 -8.67
CA LEU A 60 -9.76 -9.96 -7.90
C LEU A 60 -10.78 -9.01 -8.54
N TYR A 61 -10.30 -7.90 -9.08
CA TYR A 61 -11.11 -6.86 -9.70
C TYR A 61 -10.92 -6.78 -11.21
N TRP A 62 -10.52 -7.90 -11.86
CA TRP A 62 -10.17 -7.93 -13.28
C TRP A 62 -11.25 -7.30 -14.17
N LYS A 63 -12.54 -7.56 -13.89
CA LYS A 63 -13.65 -6.95 -14.64
C LYS A 63 -13.60 -5.43 -14.59
N ARG A 64 -13.22 -4.85 -13.44
CA ARG A 64 -13.12 -3.39 -13.29
C ARG A 64 -11.95 -2.82 -14.09
N PHE A 65 -10.83 -3.52 -14.11
CA PHE A 65 -9.65 -3.10 -14.88
C PHE A 65 -9.85 -3.23 -16.39
N PHE A 66 -10.64 -4.20 -16.87
CA PHE A 66 -10.86 -4.38 -18.31
C PHE A 66 -12.19 -3.81 -18.81
N GLN A 67 -12.98 -3.20 -17.94
CA GLN A 67 -14.25 -2.57 -18.31
C GLN A 67 -14.06 -1.08 -18.59
N LEU A 68 -14.15 -0.70 -19.87
CA LEU A 68 -14.15 0.69 -20.29
C LEU A 68 -15.53 1.33 -20.06
N ASN A 69 -15.56 2.66 -19.92
CA ASN A 69 -16.80 3.40 -19.84
C ASN A 69 -17.55 3.33 -21.19
N ARG A 70 -18.73 2.76 -21.19
CA ARG A 70 -19.58 2.57 -22.37
C ARG A 70 -20.70 3.60 -22.47
N THR A 71 -20.83 4.52 -21.50
CA THR A 71 -21.85 5.58 -21.59
C THR A 71 -21.48 6.56 -22.71
N PRO A 72 -22.46 7.14 -23.41
CA PRO A 72 -22.17 8.13 -24.44
C PRO A 72 -21.38 9.30 -23.85
N ALA A 73 -20.38 9.75 -24.58
CA ALA A 73 -19.67 10.97 -24.21
C ALA A 73 -20.60 12.20 -24.34
N PRO A 74 -20.38 13.27 -23.57
CA PRO A 74 -21.17 14.48 -23.68
C PRO A 74 -21.24 14.99 -25.11
N GLU A 75 -22.42 15.47 -25.53
CA GLU A 75 -22.62 16.06 -26.86
C GLU A 75 -21.65 17.22 -27.08
N GLY A 76 -21.09 17.31 -28.28
CA GLY A 76 -20.09 18.34 -28.61
C GLY A 76 -18.66 18.11 -28.03
N ALA A 77 -18.43 17.00 -27.33
CA ALA A 77 -17.09 16.71 -26.82
C ALA A 77 -16.08 16.46 -27.93
N GLY A 78 -14.95 17.18 -27.92
CA GLY A 78 -13.80 16.93 -28.81
C GLY A 78 -13.17 15.55 -28.58
N ALA A 79 -12.33 15.10 -29.52
CA ALA A 79 -11.71 13.77 -29.52
C ALA A 79 -10.99 13.42 -28.20
N PHE A 80 -10.21 14.34 -27.65
CA PHE A 80 -9.49 14.16 -26.37
C PHE A 80 -10.45 13.93 -25.19
N LYS A 81 -11.55 14.71 -25.11
CA LYS A 81 -12.55 14.58 -24.05
C LYS A 81 -13.31 13.25 -24.15
N ARG A 82 -13.58 12.78 -25.38
CA ARG A 82 -14.16 11.44 -25.63
C ARG A 82 -13.21 10.33 -25.20
N PHE A 83 -11.94 10.48 -25.47
CA PHE A 83 -10.90 9.53 -25.01
C PHE A 83 -10.87 9.46 -23.48
N LEU A 84 -10.76 10.58 -22.78
CA LEU A 84 -10.78 10.63 -21.31
C LEU A 84 -12.08 10.03 -20.74
N HIS A 85 -13.22 10.30 -21.37
CA HIS A 85 -14.50 9.73 -20.95
C HIS A 85 -14.51 8.20 -21.07
N LYS A 86 -13.98 7.65 -22.18
CA LYS A 86 -13.88 6.21 -22.41
C LYS A 86 -12.97 5.54 -21.38
N TYR A 87 -11.87 6.20 -20.99
CA TYR A 87 -10.86 5.72 -20.05
C TYR A 87 -10.96 6.39 -18.67
N ASP A 88 -12.15 6.86 -18.29
CA ASP A 88 -12.43 7.64 -17.06
C ASP A 88 -11.84 7.02 -15.79
N PHE A 89 -11.94 5.69 -15.64
CA PHE A 89 -11.37 4.97 -14.51
C PHE A 89 -9.85 5.13 -14.42
N TYR A 90 -9.15 4.89 -15.51
CA TYR A 90 -7.68 5.00 -15.56
C TYR A 90 -7.21 6.45 -15.44
N TRP A 91 -7.97 7.37 -16.02
CA TRP A 91 -7.68 8.80 -15.90
C TRP A 91 -7.74 9.26 -14.43
N LYS A 92 -8.75 8.85 -13.68
CA LYS A 92 -8.86 9.16 -12.25
C LYS A 92 -7.78 8.51 -11.41
N LEU A 93 -7.37 7.28 -11.73
CA LEU A 93 -6.22 6.65 -11.08
C LEU A 93 -4.93 7.41 -11.38
N PHE A 94 -4.72 7.82 -12.62
CA PHE A 94 -3.56 8.61 -13.01
C PHE A 94 -3.53 9.97 -12.28
N VAL A 95 -4.65 10.69 -12.23
CA VAL A 95 -4.76 11.96 -11.51
C VAL A 95 -4.47 11.78 -10.01
N ALA A 96 -4.94 10.70 -9.40
CA ALA A 96 -4.66 10.39 -7.99
C ALA A 96 -3.20 9.94 -7.75
N PHE A 97 -2.55 9.36 -8.76
CA PHE A 97 -1.15 8.94 -8.70
C PHE A 97 -0.17 10.12 -8.75
N ILE A 98 -0.48 11.17 -9.54
CA ILE A 98 0.43 12.31 -9.81
C ILE A 98 1.04 12.91 -8.54
N PRO A 99 0.27 13.32 -7.49
CA PRO A 99 0.87 13.96 -6.32
C PRO A 99 1.96 13.12 -5.67
N ALA A 100 1.69 11.82 -5.50
CA ALA A 100 2.64 10.90 -4.90
C ALA A 100 3.86 10.64 -5.82
N ALA A 101 3.67 10.54 -7.14
CA ALA A 101 4.79 10.39 -8.06
C ALA A 101 5.73 11.60 -8.02
N VAL A 102 5.16 12.82 -8.05
CA VAL A 102 5.95 14.07 -8.01
C VAL A 102 6.71 14.20 -6.69
N LEU A 103 6.02 14.06 -5.55
CA LEU A 103 6.67 14.21 -4.26
C LEU A 103 7.62 13.07 -3.94
N GLY A 104 7.31 11.85 -4.36
CA GLY A 104 8.19 10.69 -4.19
C GLY A 104 9.52 10.85 -4.94
N LEU A 105 9.49 11.39 -6.16
CA LEU A 105 10.70 11.68 -6.91
C LEU A 105 11.50 12.88 -6.34
N LEU A 106 10.81 13.93 -5.89
CA LEU A 106 11.46 15.13 -5.36
C LEU A 106 12.09 14.91 -3.97
N PHE A 107 11.53 14.02 -3.17
CA PHE A 107 11.93 13.78 -1.78
C PHE A 107 12.41 12.35 -1.54
N SER A 108 12.85 11.63 -2.56
CA SER A 108 13.31 10.23 -2.45
C SER A 108 14.32 10.03 -1.33
N ASP A 109 15.36 10.86 -1.27
CA ASP A 109 16.44 10.73 -0.28
C ASP A 109 15.95 10.97 1.16
N ALA A 110 15.04 11.94 1.35
CA ALA A 110 14.44 12.21 2.64
C ALA A 110 13.50 11.07 3.08
N ILE A 111 12.77 10.48 2.14
CA ILE A 111 11.91 9.31 2.39
C ILE A 111 12.76 8.11 2.77
N ASP A 112 13.84 7.85 2.04
CA ASP A 112 14.74 6.74 2.31
C ASP A 112 15.43 6.91 3.69
N ALA A 113 15.86 8.12 4.05
CA ALA A 113 16.39 8.41 5.39
C ALA A 113 15.37 8.17 6.51
N MET A 114 14.10 8.50 6.31
CA MET A 114 13.04 8.21 7.28
C MET A 114 12.75 6.70 7.39
N LEU A 115 12.88 5.95 6.30
CA LEU A 115 12.69 4.48 6.28
C LEU A 115 13.72 3.76 7.15
N GLU A 116 14.87 4.33 7.42
CA GLU A 116 15.88 3.74 8.30
C GLU A 116 15.54 3.86 9.80
N SER A 117 14.53 4.67 10.16
CA SER A 117 14.17 4.92 11.55
C SER A 117 12.99 4.07 12.02
N VAL A 118 13.26 3.01 12.77
CA VAL A 118 12.25 2.17 13.42
C VAL A 118 11.39 2.98 14.39
N GLN A 119 11.97 3.99 15.08
CA GLN A 119 11.23 4.88 15.97
C GLN A 119 10.15 5.67 15.22
N VAL A 120 10.48 6.19 14.03
CA VAL A 120 9.51 6.89 13.17
C VAL A 120 8.34 5.97 12.84
N VAL A 121 8.62 4.73 12.42
CA VAL A 121 7.58 3.74 12.10
C VAL A 121 6.68 3.47 13.31
N ALA A 122 7.25 3.26 14.48
CA ALA A 122 6.49 2.96 15.69
C ALA A 122 5.59 4.13 16.13
N VAL A 123 6.13 5.35 16.14
CA VAL A 123 5.39 6.56 16.50
C VAL A 123 4.26 6.83 15.52
N THR A 124 4.51 6.73 14.22
CA THR A 124 3.49 6.94 13.17
C THR A 124 2.42 5.85 13.16
N LEU A 125 2.77 4.60 13.51
CA LEU A 125 1.79 3.55 13.77
C LEU A 125 0.81 3.96 14.88
N ILE A 126 1.34 4.43 16.02
CA ILE A 126 0.51 4.85 17.16
C ILE A 126 -0.34 6.06 16.79
N LEU A 127 0.26 7.11 16.24
CA LEU A 127 -0.48 8.32 15.85
C LEU A 127 -1.57 8.03 14.82
N GLY A 128 -1.24 7.25 13.79
CA GLY A 128 -2.22 6.80 12.80
C GLY A 128 -3.29 5.91 13.41
N GLY A 129 -2.93 5.05 14.38
CA GLY A 129 -3.88 4.24 15.14
C GLY A 129 -4.85 5.10 15.93
N VAL A 130 -4.37 6.07 16.70
CA VAL A 130 -5.19 7.04 17.42
C VAL A 130 -6.13 7.78 16.47
N PHE A 131 -5.61 8.28 15.35
CA PHE A 131 -6.43 8.94 14.35
C PHE A 131 -7.56 8.03 13.81
N MET A 132 -7.27 6.76 13.57
CA MET A 132 -8.27 5.78 13.10
C MET A 132 -9.40 5.52 14.09
N LEU A 133 -9.18 5.66 15.40
CA LEU A 133 -10.24 5.52 16.40
C LEU A 133 -11.36 6.56 16.20
N PHE A 134 -11.00 7.72 15.63
CA PHE A 134 -11.93 8.82 15.39
C PHE A 134 -12.38 8.94 13.93
N SER A 135 -11.67 8.33 12.98
CA SER A 135 -11.90 8.49 11.54
C SER A 135 -13.34 8.18 11.13
N ASP A 136 -13.94 7.13 11.69
CA ASP A 136 -15.33 6.76 11.41
C ASP A 136 -16.34 7.82 11.86
N ARG A 137 -16.05 8.59 12.92
CA ARG A 137 -16.91 9.68 13.39
C ARG A 137 -16.73 10.95 12.58
N ILE A 138 -15.49 11.24 12.19
CA ILE A 138 -15.14 12.44 11.41
C ILE A 138 -15.68 12.34 9.98
N PHE A 139 -15.58 11.15 9.37
CA PHE A 139 -15.90 10.91 7.95
C PHE A 139 -17.11 9.99 7.73
N ASN A 140 -18.18 10.12 8.55
CA ASN A 140 -19.36 9.26 8.53
C ASN A 140 -20.40 9.62 7.44
N LYS A 141 -20.15 10.64 6.62
CA LYS A 141 -21.12 11.18 5.64
C LYS A 141 -20.94 10.60 4.21
N GLY A 142 -20.40 9.39 4.11
CA GLY A 142 -20.26 8.71 2.81
C GLY A 142 -21.60 8.25 2.25
N SER A 143 -21.80 8.41 0.92
CA SER A 143 -23.01 8.00 0.21
C SER A 143 -22.64 7.14 -1.01
N GLU A 144 -23.46 6.14 -1.31
CA GLU A 144 -23.36 5.32 -2.54
C GLU A 144 -23.58 6.16 -3.81
N GLU A 145 -24.31 7.27 -3.70
CA GLU A 145 -24.54 8.20 -4.81
C GLU A 145 -23.33 9.09 -5.11
N THR A 146 -22.33 9.10 -4.23
CA THR A 146 -21.15 9.94 -4.39
C THR A 146 -20.29 9.47 -5.56
N LYS A 147 -20.34 10.21 -6.67
CA LYS A 147 -19.46 9.96 -7.82
C LYS A 147 -18.04 10.42 -7.53
N LEU A 148 -17.08 9.59 -7.92
CA LEU A 148 -15.67 9.96 -7.93
C LEU A 148 -15.42 10.89 -9.13
N THR A 149 -14.96 12.12 -8.84
CA THR A 149 -14.53 13.10 -9.85
C THR A 149 -13.02 13.20 -9.86
N GLU A 150 -12.43 13.85 -10.89
CA GLU A 150 -10.98 14.09 -10.98
C GLU A 150 -10.47 14.88 -9.76
N LYS A 151 -11.22 15.91 -9.32
CA LYS A 151 -10.87 16.69 -8.12
C LYS A 151 -10.82 15.81 -6.87
N LYS A 152 -11.78 14.92 -6.68
CA LYS A 152 -11.78 13.98 -5.56
C LYS A 152 -10.63 12.99 -5.67
N ALA A 153 -10.34 12.48 -6.87
CA ALA A 153 -9.22 11.60 -7.12
C ALA A 153 -7.88 12.28 -6.80
N PHE A 154 -7.68 13.52 -7.24
CA PHE A 154 -6.51 14.32 -6.90
C PHE A 154 -6.36 14.55 -5.39
N ASN A 155 -7.46 14.89 -4.69
CA ASN A 155 -7.44 15.03 -3.25
C ASN A 155 -7.05 13.72 -2.54
N ILE A 156 -7.54 12.57 -3.00
CA ILE A 156 -7.10 11.25 -2.47
C ILE A 156 -5.59 11.06 -2.71
N GLY A 157 -5.09 11.49 -3.87
CA GLY A 157 -3.65 11.48 -4.17
C GLY A 157 -2.83 12.35 -3.22
N LEU A 158 -3.34 13.52 -2.82
CA LEU A 158 -2.70 14.35 -1.79
C LEU A 158 -2.66 13.63 -0.42
N PHE A 159 -3.73 12.95 -0.03
CA PHE A 159 -3.72 12.10 1.17
C PHE A 159 -2.70 10.97 1.04
N GLN A 160 -2.54 10.38 -0.14
CA GLN A 160 -1.53 9.35 -0.37
C GLN A 160 -0.11 9.84 -0.06
N CYS A 161 0.21 11.12 -0.30
CA CYS A 161 1.54 11.68 0.00
C CYS A 161 1.91 11.56 1.49
N ILE A 162 0.93 11.56 2.40
CA ILE A 162 1.17 11.36 3.83
C ILE A 162 1.75 9.97 4.10
N SER A 163 1.43 8.99 3.28
CA SER A 163 1.95 7.62 3.44
C SER A 163 3.42 7.44 3.07
N MET A 164 4.08 8.46 2.53
CA MET A 164 5.53 8.48 2.35
C MET A 164 6.26 8.51 3.69
N ILE A 165 5.60 8.97 4.75
CA ILE A 165 6.11 8.86 6.11
C ILE A 165 5.96 7.40 6.54
N PRO A 166 7.08 6.69 6.85
CA PRO A 166 7.04 5.28 7.22
C PRO A 166 6.13 5.00 8.41
N GLY A 167 5.42 3.89 8.36
CA GLY A 167 4.47 3.52 9.42
C GLY A 167 3.06 4.10 9.25
N VAL A 168 2.86 5.17 8.46
CA VAL A 168 1.51 5.76 8.23
C VAL A 168 0.55 4.77 7.58
N SER A 169 0.99 3.91 6.70
CA SER A 169 0.20 3.03 5.84
C SER A 169 -0.47 3.74 4.65
N ARG A 170 -0.08 3.34 3.44
CA ARG A 170 -0.64 3.85 2.20
C ARG A 170 -2.15 3.60 2.12
N SER A 171 -2.60 2.40 2.45
CA SER A 171 -4.02 2.05 2.46
C SER A 171 -4.82 2.92 3.47
N MET A 172 -4.30 3.15 4.68
CA MET A 172 -4.94 4.05 5.63
C MET A 172 -5.10 5.47 5.04
N ALA A 173 -4.03 6.05 4.53
CA ALA A 173 -4.04 7.42 4.01
C ALA A 173 -5.04 7.59 2.85
N THR A 174 -5.02 6.67 1.89
CA THR A 174 -5.90 6.74 0.71
C THR A 174 -7.36 6.42 1.03
N ILE A 175 -7.63 5.50 1.96
CA ILE A 175 -9.00 5.20 2.40
C ILE A 175 -9.59 6.39 3.15
N VAL A 176 -8.86 6.97 4.08
CA VAL A 176 -9.28 8.19 4.79
C VAL A 176 -9.47 9.34 3.81
N GLY A 177 -8.55 9.49 2.84
CA GLY A 177 -8.69 10.44 1.73
C GLY A 177 -9.99 10.23 0.95
N GLY A 178 -10.35 9.00 0.64
CA GLY A 178 -11.62 8.66 -0.03
C GLY A 178 -12.85 9.01 0.81
N MET A 179 -12.82 8.66 2.10
CA MET A 179 -13.92 9.00 3.03
C MET A 179 -14.08 10.51 3.23
N SER A 180 -12.98 11.27 3.25
CA SER A 180 -13.02 12.74 3.31
C SER A 180 -13.70 13.35 2.08
N GLN A 181 -13.66 12.66 0.93
CA GLN A 181 -14.36 13.02 -0.30
C GLN A 181 -15.81 12.46 -0.33
N LYS A 182 -16.33 11.99 0.79
CA LYS A 182 -17.70 11.46 0.95
C LYS A 182 -17.93 10.13 0.21
N LEU A 183 -16.89 9.35 -0.08
CA LEU A 183 -17.06 7.97 -0.51
C LEU A 183 -17.46 7.10 0.70
N THR A 184 -18.23 6.04 0.44
CA THR A 184 -18.49 5.01 1.47
C THR A 184 -17.19 4.30 1.85
N ARG A 185 -17.12 3.67 3.02
CA ARG A 185 -15.94 2.87 3.45
C ARG A 185 -15.53 1.87 2.38
N LYS A 186 -16.50 1.17 1.80
CA LYS A 186 -16.27 0.19 0.74
C LYS A 186 -15.67 0.84 -0.51
N ALA A 187 -16.31 1.90 -1.03
CA ALA A 187 -15.85 2.59 -2.23
C ALA A 187 -14.46 3.23 -2.03
N ALA A 188 -14.19 3.79 -0.85
CA ALA A 188 -12.88 4.34 -0.50
C ALA A 188 -11.80 3.25 -0.45
N ALA A 189 -12.09 2.09 0.15
CA ALA A 189 -11.18 0.96 0.22
C ALA A 189 -10.91 0.37 -1.18
N GLU A 190 -11.93 0.15 -2.00
CA GLU A 190 -11.77 -0.33 -3.37
C GLU A 190 -10.93 0.64 -4.22
N PHE A 191 -11.20 1.95 -4.15
CA PHE A 191 -10.39 2.95 -4.86
C PHE A 191 -8.94 2.98 -4.36
N SER A 192 -8.71 2.83 -3.06
CA SER A 192 -7.38 2.68 -2.49
C SER A 192 -6.61 1.50 -3.09
N PHE A 193 -7.27 0.35 -3.25
CA PHE A 193 -6.66 -0.83 -3.87
C PHE A 193 -6.35 -0.61 -5.35
N PHE A 194 -7.26 0.03 -6.09
CA PHE A 194 -7.00 0.36 -7.49
C PHE A 194 -5.83 1.32 -7.64
N LEU A 195 -5.74 2.33 -6.78
CA LEU A 195 -4.63 3.30 -6.78
C LEU A 195 -3.30 2.66 -6.35
N ALA A 196 -3.33 1.60 -5.54
CA ALA A 196 -2.15 0.83 -5.19
C ALA A 196 -1.43 0.29 -6.43
N VAL A 197 -2.18 -0.16 -7.44
CA VAL A 197 -1.61 -0.79 -8.64
C VAL A 197 -0.61 0.13 -9.33
N PRO A 198 -0.96 1.33 -9.83
CA PRO A 198 0.03 2.20 -10.47
C PRO A 198 1.09 2.72 -9.49
N THR A 199 0.73 3.00 -8.24
CA THR A 199 1.65 3.59 -7.26
C THR A 199 2.74 2.62 -6.83
N MET A 200 2.37 1.42 -6.41
CA MET A 200 3.34 0.41 -5.97
C MET A 200 4.12 -0.15 -7.15
N LEU A 201 3.45 -0.36 -8.31
CA LEU A 201 4.16 -0.79 -9.51
C LEU A 201 5.27 0.20 -9.89
N ALA A 202 4.96 1.50 -9.90
CA ALA A 202 5.96 2.53 -10.20
C ALA A 202 7.09 2.55 -9.16
N ALA A 203 6.78 2.49 -7.87
CA ALA A 203 7.77 2.48 -6.79
C ALA A 203 8.68 1.24 -6.87
N THR A 204 8.07 0.05 -7.06
CA THR A 204 8.83 -1.19 -7.18
C THR A 204 9.71 -1.20 -8.43
N MET A 205 9.18 -0.76 -9.59
CA MET A 205 9.98 -0.64 -10.81
C MET A 205 11.15 0.34 -10.66
N PHE A 206 10.92 1.48 -10.00
CA PHE A 206 11.99 2.45 -9.74
C PHE A 206 13.12 1.86 -8.90
N LYS A 207 12.79 1.15 -7.82
CA LYS A 207 13.78 0.44 -6.97
C LYS A 207 14.45 -0.70 -7.73
N MET A 208 13.72 -1.47 -8.53
CA MET A 208 14.30 -2.56 -9.35
C MET A 208 15.28 -2.05 -10.41
N ILE A 209 15.02 -0.91 -11.05
CA ILE A 209 15.98 -0.33 -12.00
C ILE A 209 17.32 -0.10 -11.31
N GLY A 210 17.33 0.48 -10.09
CA GLY A 210 18.55 0.65 -9.31
C GLY A 210 19.27 -0.67 -9.01
N LEU A 211 18.54 -1.74 -8.70
CA LEU A 211 19.12 -3.06 -8.42
C LEU A 211 19.68 -3.74 -9.67
N PHE A 212 19.05 -3.56 -10.84
CA PHE A 212 19.54 -4.15 -12.09
C PHE A 212 20.70 -3.40 -12.71
N THR A 213 20.92 -2.13 -12.36
CA THR A 213 22.10 -1.36 -12.80
C THR A 213 23.37 -1.74 -12.03
N ASP A 214 23.23 -2.39 -10.87
CA ASP A 214 24.36 -2.97 -10.13
C ASP A 214 24.48 -4.46 -10.45
N GLU A 215 25.59 -4.85 -11.09
CA GLU A 215 25.83 -6.23 -11.53
C GLU A 215 25.79 -7.24 -10.37
N SER A 216 26.30 -6.86 -9.21
CA SER A 216 26.33 -7.72 -8.03
C SER A 216 24.91 -8.01 -7.51
N SER A 217 24.06 -6.99 -7.44
CA SER A 217 22.66 -7.12 -7.04
C SER A 217 21.85 -7.93 -8.05
N ALA A 218 22.07 -7.71 -9.35
CA ALA A 218 21.40 -8.46 -10.41
C ALA A 218 21.75 -9.96 -10.36
N GLN A 219 23.01 -10.30 -10.07
CA GLN A 219 23.44 -11.68 -9.92
C GLN A 219 22.77 -12.36 -8.73
N VAL A 220 22.75 -11.72 -7.55
CA VAL A 220 22.08 -12.23 -6.35
C VAL A 220 20.59 -12.48 -6.57
N LEU A 221 19.89 -11.60 -7.32
CA LEU A 221 18.49 -11.80 -7.67
C LEU A 221 18.30 -13.01 -8.58
N LYS A 222 19.17 -13.23 -9.57
CA LYS A 222 19.10 -14.40 -10.46
C LYS A 222 19.32 -15.71 -9.74
N GLU A 223 20.24 -15.75 -8.78
CA GLU A 223 20.55 -16.95 -7.99
C GLU A 223 19.44 -17.33 -7.00
N ASN A 224 18.50 -16.41 -6.70
CA ASN A 224 17.42 -16.61 -5.75
C ASN A 224 16.02 -16.46 -6.39
N LEU A 225 15.89 -16.78 -7.68
CA LEU A 225 14.60 -16.67 -8.42
C LEU A 225 13.52 -17.57 -7.84
N ASP A 226 13.86 -18.72 -7.33
CA ASP A 226 12.97 -19.65 -6.64
C ASP A 226 12.35 -19.02 -5.38
N ILE A 227 13.17 -18.38 -4.55
CA ILE A 227 12.74 -17.64 -3.35
C ILE A 227 11.81 -16.49 -3.74
N LEU A 228 12.17 -15.72 -4.77
CA LEU A 228 11.35 -14.61 -5.27
C LEU A 228 10.00 -15.09 -5.81
N LEU A 229 9.99 -16.21 -6.55
CA LEU A 229 8.77 -16.79 -7.09
C LEU A 229 7.85 -17.30 -5.97
N VAL A 230 8.39 -18.07 -5.02
CA VAL A 230 7.64 -18.58 -3.87
C VAL A 230 7.04 -17.42 -3.08
N GLY A 231 7.84 -16.40 -2.76
CA GLY A 231 7.37 -15.20 -2.05
C GLY A 231 6.23 -14.50 -2.76
N ASN A 232 6.35 -14.28 -4.09
CA ASN A 232 5.29 -13.63 -4.88
C ASN A 232 4.00 -14.46 -4.93
N VAL A 233 4.08 -15.78 -5.11
CA VAL A 233 2.89 -16.65 -5.15
C VAL A 233 2.19 -16.65 -3.79
N VAL A 234 2.94 -16.75 -2.70
CA VAL A 234 2.37 -16.71 -1.34
C VAL A 234 1.73 -15.35 -1.06
N ALA A 235 2.45 -14.24 -1.31
CA ALA A 235 1.91 -12.89 -1.14
C ALA A 235 0.64 -12.66 -1.99
N PHE A 236 0.60 -13.14 -3.23
CA PHE A 236 -0.57 -13.06 -4.10
C PHE A 236 -1.80 -13.77 -3.49
N ILE A 237 -1.63 -15.03 -3.06
CA ILE A 237 -2.74 -15.82 -2.51
C ILE A 237 -3.26 -15.18 -1.22
N VAL A 238 -2.35 -14.83 -0.32
CA VAL A 238 -2.68 -14.27 0.99
C VAL A 238 -3.32 -12.89 0.84
N ALA A 239 -2.78 -12.02 -0.01
CA ALA A 239 -3.35 -10.70 -0.28
C ALA A 239 -4.76 -10.79 -0.86
N MET A 240 -5.03 -11.76 -1.75
CA MET A 240 -6.37 -11.98 -2.29
C MET A 240 -7.39 -12.32 -1.20
N LEU A 241 -7.01 -13.15 -0.24
CA LEU A 241 -7.86 -13.51 0.90
C LEU A 241 -8.03 -12.31 1.87
N ALA A 242 -6.92 -11.60 2.15
CA ALA A 242 -6.92 -10.43 3.03
C ALA A 242 -7.81 -9.30 2.49
N ILE A 243 -7.77 -9.01 1.19
CA ILE A 243 -8.63 -7.99 0.55
C ILE A 243 -10.11 -8.35 0.70
N LYS A 244 -10.49 -9.60 0.42
CA LYS A 244 -11.89 -10.06 0.57
C LYS A 244 -12.37 -9.94 2.03
N PHE A 245 -11.54 -10.40 2.96
CA PHE A 245 -11.83 -10.25 4.39
C PHE A 245 -11.99 -8.79 4.79
N PHE A 246 -11.03 -7.95 4.40
CA PHE A 246 -10.97 -6.55 4.79
C PHE A 246 -12.20 -5.76 4.32
N ILE A 247 -12.61 -5.90 3.06
CA ILE A 247 -13.79 -5.21 2.53
C ILE A 247 -15.04 -5.55 3.34
N ASN A 248 -15.26 -6.84 3.62
CA ASN A 248 -16.39 -7.27 4.41
C ASN A 248 -16.33 -6.74 5.85
N PHE A 249 -15.14 -6.81 6.45
CA PHE A 249 -14.92 -6.36 7.82
C PHE A 249 -15.14 -4.86 7.99
N VAL A 250 -14.48 -4.04 7.15
CA VAL A 250 -14.52 -2.57 7.28
C VAL A 250 -15.90 -2.00 6.96
N THR A 251 -16.63 -2.63 6.04
CA THR A 251 -18.00 -2.23 5.73
C THR A 251 -18.91 -2.42 6.94
N LYS A 252 -18.73 -3.51 7.68
CA LYS A 252 -19.58 -3.85 8.83
C LYS A 252 -19.13 -3.18 10.13
N TYR A 253 -17.84 -3.19 10.43
CA TYR A 253 -17.30 -2.83 11.75
C TYR A 253 -16.52 -1.52 11.77
N GLY A 254 -16.18 -0.95 10.60
CA GLY A 254 -15.37 0.27 10.50
C GLY A 254 -13.90 0.06 10.83
N PHE A 255 -13.23 1.15 11.23
CA PHE A 255 -11.76 1.20 11.36
C PHE A 255 -11.23 1.08 12.78
N LYS A 256 -12.07 1.16 13.80
CA LYS A 256 -11.62 1.20 15.20
C LYS A 256 -10.75 0.01 15.61
N ALA A 257 -11.09 -1.20 15.15
CA ALA A 257 -10.30 -2.40 15.45
C ALA A 257 -8.85 -2.27 14.92
N PHE A 258 -8.70 -1.74 13.71
CA PHE A 258 -7.39 -1.48 13.12
C PHE A 258 -6.64 -0.37 13.86
N GLY A 259 -7.36 0.65 14.37
CA GLY A 259 -6.78 1.70 15.19
C GLY A 259 -6.14 1.14 16.47
N TRP A 260 -6.85 0.34 17.23
CA TRP A 260 -6.32 -0.34 18.42
C TRP A 260 -5.16 -1.27 18.07
N TYR A 261 -5.31 -2.07 17.02
CA TYR A 261 -4.26 -2.96 16.57
C TYR A 261 -2.94 -2.21 16.27
N ARG A 262 -3.00 -1.09 15.55
CA ARG A 262 -1.83 -0.25 15.24
C ARG A 262 -1.17 0.32 16.50
N ILE A 263 -1.97 0.77 17.48
CA ILE A 263 -1.45 1.29 18.75
C ILE A 263 -0.69 0.19 19.49
N ILE A 264 -1.24 -1.02 19.53
CA ILE A 264 -0.59 -2.18 20.17
C ILE A 264 0.72 -2.51 19.45
N ILE A 265 0.71 -2.65 18.12
CA ILE A 265 1.91 -3.00 17.35
C ILE A 265 2.98 -1.91 17.48
N GLY A 266 2.63 -0.63 17.36
CA GLY A 266 3.57 0.48 17.58
C GLY A 266 4.13 0.50 19.01
N GLY A 267 3.29 0.20 20.00
CA GLY A 267 3.70 0.05 21.41
C GLY A 267 4.68 -1.12 21.61
N VAL A 268 4.43 -2.27 20.97
CA VAL A 268 5.34 -3.41 21.00
C VAL A 268 6.70 -3.04 20.40
N ILE A 269 6.73 -2.38 19.23
CA ILE A 269 8.00 -1.93 18.61
C ILE A 269 8.76 -1.00 19.56
N LEU A 270 8.10 0.00 20.17
CA LEU A 270 8.75 0.91 21.12
C LEU A 270 9.26 0.16 22.36
N ALA A 271 8.50 -0.79 22.89
CA ALA A 271 8.92 -1.59 24.03
C ALA A 271 10.15 -2.44 23.70
N MET A 272 10.18 -3.06 22.51
CA MET A 272 11.36 -3.84 22.05
C MET A 272 12.61 -2.94 21.91
N LEU A 273 12.46 -1.75 21.33
CA LEU A 273 13.56 -0.77 21.26
C LEU A 273 14.05 -0.37 22.65
N TRP A 274 13.13 -0.14 23.58
CA TRP A 274 13.48 0.30 24.95
C TRP A 274 14.15 -0.82 25.77
N THR A 275 13.83 -2.06 25.48
CA THR A 275 14.49 -3.24 26.09
C THR A 275 15.82 -3.60 25.42
N GLY A 276 16.33 -2.78 24.50
CA GLY A 276 17.66 -2.95 23.90
C GLY A 276 17.70 -3.89 22.69
N HIS A 277 16.55 -4.22 22.10
CA HIS A 277 16.55 -4.98 20.84
C HIS A 277 16.97 -4.10 19.68
N ASN A 278 17.96 -4.52 18.91
CA ASN A 278 18.36 -3.86 17.67
C ASN A 278 17.40 -4.23 16.55
N LEU A 279 16.34 -3.45 16.39
CA LEU A 279 15.39 -3.60 15.28
C LEU A 279 15.93 -2.89 14.04
N THR A 280 15.96 -3.60 12.91
CA THR A 280 16.35 -3.05 11.61
C THR A 280 15.19 -3.11 10.64
N ILE A 281 15.18 -2.22 9.65
CA ILE A 281 14.26 -2.24 8.54
C ILE A 281 15.00 -2.82 7.33
N ALA A 282 14.42 -3.82 6.70
CA ALA A 282 14.96 -4.37 5.47
C ALA A 282 14.54 -3.54 4.26
#